data_1584e7b34a35a56d6989603196d9a68f
#
_entry.id   1584e7b34a35a56d6989603196d9a68f
#
_cell.length_a   1.000
_cell.length_b   1.000
_cell.length_c   1.000
_cell.angle_alpha   90.00
_cell.angle_beta   90.00
_cell.angle_gamma   90.00
#
_symmetry.space_group_name_H-M   'P 1'
#
loop_
_entity.id
_entity.type
_entity.pdbx_description
1 polymer ?
#
loop_
_entity_poly.entity_id
_entity_poly.type
_entity_poly.pdbx_seq_one_letter_code
_entity_poly.pdbx_strand_id
1 'polypeptide(L)'
;QRLDIDFCVPAAGQGALAVEFLRERKDIAAIAASLCIDSVAMAVESERLVVKRLGADCTTPLGVYCRPLDPGYHVTAVLLTEAGDRCLRVEKTGDDGGALAEDAAETLLAMGARELIGVG
;
A
#
# COMPACT_ATOMS: atom_id res chain seq x y z
N GLN A 1 -8.68 -0.40 -21.74
CA GLN A 1 -8.76 -1.74 -21.14
C GLN A 1 -8.47 -1.64 -19.63
N ARG A 2 -9.28 -2.29 -18.80
CA ARG A 2 -9.02 -2.39 -17.37
C ARG A 2 -8.05 -3.55 -17.11
N LEU A 3 -6.95 -3.30 -16.42
CA LEU A 3 -6.00 -4.34 -16.03
C LEU A 3 -6.46 -5.01 -14.74
N ASP A 4 -6.27 -6.32 -14.65
CA ASP A 4 -6.50 -7.08 -13.43
C ASP A 4 -5.38 -6.80 -12.41
N ILE A 5 -5.75 -6.73 -11.12
CA ILE A 5 -4.81 -6.51 -10.02
C ILE A 5 -3.78 -7.65 -9.93
N ASP A 6 -4.19 -8.89 -10.25
CA ASP A 6 -3.27 -10.02 -10.26
C ASP A 6 -2.17 -9.90 -11.31
N PHE A 7 -2.47 -9.20 -12.40
CA PHE A 7 -1.52 -8.93 -13.48
C PHE A 7 -0.71 -7.66 -13.24
N CYS A 8 -1.33 -6.60 -12.70
CA CYS A 8 -0.70 -5.30 -12.50
C CYS A 8 -1.10 -4.70 -11.15
N VAL A 9 -0.27 -4.91 -10.14
CA VAL A 9 -0.46 -4.33 -8.81
C VAL A 9 -0.14 -2.85 -8.86
N PRO A 10 -1.08 -1.94 -8.49
CA PRO A 10 -0.85 -0.50 -8.55
C PRO A 10 0.13 -0.02 -7.48
N ALA A 11 0.65 1.19 -7.65
CA ALA A 11 1.40 1.87 -6.60
C ALA A 11 0.50 2.16 -5.39
N ALA A 12 1.12 2.25 -4.21
CA ALA A 12 0.40 2.53 -2.96
C ALA A 12 -0.39 3.84 -3.04
N GLY A 13 -1.66 3.80 -2.66
CA GLY A 13 -2.57 4.94 -2.69
C GLY A 13 -3.03 5.36 -4.08
N GLN A 14 -2.66 4.64 -5.12
CA GLN A 14 -3.08 4.95 -6.49
C GLN A 14 -4.61 4.77 -6.64
N GLY A 15 -5.25 5.78 -7.21
CA GLY A 15 -6.72 5.81 -7.36
C GLY A 15 -7.48 6.27 -6.12
N ALA A 16 -6.83 6.48 -5.00
CA ALA A 16 -7.44 7.12 -3.84
C ALA A 16 -7.56 8.63 -4.06
N LEU A 17 -8.73 9.18 -3.78
CA LEU A 17 -8.93 10.63 -3.78
C LEU A 17 -8.51 11.20 -2.42
N ALA A 18 -7.70 12.25 -2.45
CA ALA A 18 -7.27 12.96 -1.26
C ALA A 18 -7.85 14.38 -1.24
N VAL A 19 -8.33 14.79 -0.08
CA VAL A 19 -8.78 16.17 0.16
C VAL A 19 -7.77 16.84 1.09
N GLU A 20 -7.14 17.91 0.61
CA GLU A 20 -6.17 18.69 1.36
C GLU A 20 -6.79 20.03 1.79
N PHE A 21 -6.56 20.43 3.03
CA PHE A 21 -7.02 21.70 3.58
C PHE A 21 -6.05 22.21 4.65
N LEU A 22 -6.13 23.51 4.95
CA LEU A 22 -5.30 24.11 6.00
C LEU A 22 -5.70 23.56 7.38
N ARG A 23 -4.71 23.23 8.21
CA ARG A 23 -4.90 22.64 9.55
C ARG A 23 -5.81 23.49 10.45
N GLU A 24 -5.78 24.81 10.28
CA GLU A 24 -6.56 25.76 11.07
C GLU A 24 -8.04 25.81 10.67
N ARG A 25 -8.39 25.32 9.46
CA ARG A 25 -9.76 25.30 8.93
C ARG A 25 -10.56 24.14 9.53
N LYS A 26 -10.98 24.31 10.81
CA LYS A 26 -11.77 23.29 11.54
C LYS A 26 -13.14 23.03 10.92
N ASP A 27 -13.74 24.05 10.30
CA ASP A 27 -14.97 23.95 9.52
C ASP A 27 -14.84 22.99 8.32
N ILE A 28 -13.73 23.10 7.58
CA ILE A 28 -13.44 22.23 6.44
C ILE A 28 -13.07 20.81 6.94
N ALA A 29 -12.33 20.71 8.06
CA ALA A 29 -11.98 19.42 8.64
C ALA A 29 -13.22 18.56 8.96
N ALA A 30 -14.27 19.16 9.51
CA ALA A 30 -15.52 18.46 9.80
C ALA A 30 -16.23 17.94 8.53
N ILE A 31 -16.23 18.75 7.46
CA ILE A 31 -16.80 18.34 6.16
C ILE A 31 -15.95 17.22 5.54
N ALA A 32 -14.62 17.36 5.53
CA ALA A 32 -13.71 16.36 4.98
C ALA A 32 -13.85 15.01 5.71
N ALA A 33 -13.96 15.03 7.05
CA ALA A 33 -14.19 13.83 7.84
C ALA A 33 -15.48 13.08 7.45
N SER A 34 -16.53 13.80 7.09
CA SER A 34 -17.80 13.18 6.64
C SER A 34 -17.68 12.48 5.28
N LEU A 35 -16.67 12.81 4.48
CA LEU A 35 -16.39 12.18 3.18
C LEU A 35 -15.47 10.99 3.30
N CYS A 36 -14.79 10.80 4.45
CA CYS A 36 -13.88 9.69 4.68
C CYS A 36 -14.66 8.38 4.83
N ILE A 37 -14.19 7.35 4.13
CA ILE A 37 -14.66 5.98 4.28
C ILE A 37 -13.58 5.22 5.04
N ASP A 38 -13.89 4.77 6.27
CA ASP A 38 -12.89 4.18 7.18
C ASP A 38 -12.16 2.97 6.58
N SER A 39 -12.86 2.10 5.88
CA SER A 39 -12.24 0.93 5.23
C SER A 39 -11.28 1.33 4.11
N VAL A 40 -11.57 2.41 3.38
CA VAL A 40 -10.68 2.96 2.34
C VAL A 40 -9.47 3.64 2.98
N ALA A 41 -9.69 4.41 4.05
CA ALA A 41 -8.60 5.05 4.80
C ALA A 41 -7.62 4.00 5.35
N MET A 42 -8.13 2.95 6.00
CA MET A 42 -7.33 1.85 6.51
C MET A 42 -6.56 1.14 5.38
N ALA A 43 -7.20 0.90 4.25
CA ALA A 43 -6.54 0.26 3.10
C ALA A 43 -5.37 1.11 2.59
N VAL A 44 -5.57 2.42 2.40
CA VAL A 44 -4.52 3.34 1.94
C VAL A 44 -3.38 3.48 2.96
N GLU A 45 -3.71 3.55 4.24
CA GLU A 45 -2.71 3.58 5.32
C GLU A 45 -1.87 2.31 5.36
N SER A 46 -2.50 1.15 5.19
CA SER A 46 -1.82 -0.14 5.10
C SER A 46 -0.85 -0.21 3.92
N GLU A 47 -1.26 0.25 2.74
CA GLU A 47 -0.38 0.32 1.56
C GLU A 47 0.83 1.23 1.81
N ARG A 48 0.61 2.42 2.38
CA ARG A 48 1.69 3.36 2.73
C ARG A 48 2.63 2.82 3.79
N LEU A 49 2.12 2.00 4.72
CA LEU A 49 2.93 1.38 5.76
C LEU A 49 3.93 0.39 5.15
N VAL A 50 3.53 -0.41 4.17
CA VAL A 50 4.44 -1.30 3.42
C VAL A 50 5.57 -0.49 2.77
N VAL A 51 5.23 0.58 2.04
CA VAL A 51 6.21 1.47 1.39
C VAL A 51 7.21 2.01 2.41
N LYS A 52 6.72 2.53 3.53
CA LYS A 52 7.54 3.10 4.60
C LYS A 52 8.46 2.06 5.23
N ARG A 53 7.96 0.85 5.50
CA ARG A 53 8.74 -0.24 6.11
C ARG A 53 9.87 -0.74 5.22
N LEU A 54 9.63 -0.76 3.91
CA LEU A 54 10.65 -1.13 2.93
C LEU A 54 11.66 0.00 2.67
N GLY A 55 11.39 1.23 3.10
CA GLY A 55 12.19 2.40 2.75
C GLY A 55 12.15 2.73 1.26
N ALA A 56 11.05 2.36 0.60
CA ALA A 56 10.85 2.59 -0.81
C ALA A 56 10.46 4.05 -1.10
N ASP A 57 10.81 4.54 -2.28
CA ASP A 57 10.45 5.85 -2.78
C ASP A 57 9.66 5.76 -4.11
N CYS A 58 9.38 6.90 -4.74
CA CYS A 58 8.60 6.95 -5.97
C CYS A 58 9.31 6.35 -7.20
N THR A 59 10.61 6.04 -7.10
CA THR A 59 11.39 5.40 -8.16
C THR A 59 11.48 3.88 -7.97
N THR A 60 11.16 3.40 -6.78
CA THR A 60 11.17 1.96 -6.45
C THR A 60 10.01 1.26 -7.19
N PRO A 61 10.29 0.19 -7.97
CA PRO A 61 9.26 -0.55 -8.69
C PRO A 61 8.46 -1.46 -7.74
N LEU A 62 7.70 -0.83 -6.85
CA LEU A 62 6.89 -1.44 -5.80
C LEU A 62 5.41 -1.15 -6.05
N GLY A 63 4.63 -2.20 -6.24
CA GLY A 63 3.16 -2.16 -6.21
C GLY A 63 2.64 -2.67 -4.87
N VAL A 64 1.66 -1.97 -4.29
CA VAL A 64 0.97 -2.41 -3.07
C VAL A 64 -0.51 -2.08 -3.20
N TYR A 65 -1.33 -3.08 -3.00
CA TYR A 65 -2.77 -2.94 -3.02
C TYR A 65 -3.41 -3.63 -1.81
N CYS A 66 -4.13 -2.86 -1.02
CA CYS A 66 -4.92 -3.35 0.09
C CYS A 66 -6.40 -3.26 -0.27
N ARG A 67 -7.06 -4.40 -0.34
CA ARG A 67 -8.48 -4.50 -0.66
C ARG A 67 -9.28 -4.80 0.60
N PRO A 68 -10.27 -3.96 0.96
CA PRO A 68 -11.24 -4.32 2.00
C PRO A 68 -12.02 -5.56 1.59
N LEU A 69 -12.24 -6.43 2.55
CA LEU A 69 -13.12 -7.61 2.47
C LEU A 69 -14.27 -7.44 3.47
N ASP A 70 -15.20 -8.35 3.47
CA ASP A 70 -16.26 -8.44 4.47
C ASP A 70 -16.29 -9.88 5.05
N PRO A 71 -15.64 -10.12 6.20
CA PRO A 71 -14.81 -9.20 7.01
C PRO A 71 -13.35 -9.09 6.52
N GLY A 72 -12.63 -8.05 7.00
CA GLY A 72 -11.18 -7.93 6.96
C GLY A 72 -10.58 -7.27 5.72
N TYR A 73 -9.35 -7.64 5.40
CA TYR A 73 -8.54 -7.06 4.33
C TYR A 73 -7.69 -8.11 3.62
N HIS A 74 -7.36 -7.84 2.37
CA HIS A 74 -6.36 -8.58 1.60
C HIS A 74 -5.29 -7.62 1.09
N VAL A 75 -4.02 -7.89 1.41
CA VAL A 75 -2.88 -7.11 0.95
C VAL A 75 -2.10 -7.91 -0.08
N THR A 76 -1.85 -7.29 -1.23
CA THR A 76 -0.92 -7.77 -2.26
C THR A 76 0.22 -6.78 -2.38
N ALA A 77 1.45 -7.23 -2.27
CA ALA A 77 2.64 -6.42 -2.49
C ALA A 77 3.59 -7.11 -3.47
N VAL A 78 4.09 -6.35 -4.45
CA VAL A 78 4.99 -6.84 -5.50
C VAL A 78 6.16 -5.88 -5.64
N LEU A 79 7.37 -6.38 -5.49
CA LEU A 79 8.61 -5.65 -5.71
C LEU A 79 9.38 -6.27 -6.87
N LEU A 80 9.77 -5.44 -7.82
CA LEU A 80 10.55 -5.83 -8.99
C LEU A 80 11.96 -5.23 -8.92
N THR A 81 12.90 -5.80 -9.66
CA THR A 81 14.11 -5.08 -10.05
C THR A 81 13.78 -4.08 -11.17
N GLU A 82 14.61 -3.05 -11.35
CA GLU A 82 14.44 -2.11 -12.47
C GLU A 82 14.44 -2.84 -13.84
N ALA A 83 15.23 -3.89 -13.97
CA ALA A 83 15.29 -4.71 -15.19
C ALA A 83 14.08 -5.64 -15.35
N GLY A 84 13.30 -5.85 -14.29
CA GLY A 84 12.14 -6.74 -14.30
C GLY A 84 12.48 -8.23 -14.30
N ASP A 85 13.75 -8.59 -14.10
CA ASP A 85 14.23 -9.98 -14.11
C ASP A 85 14.00 -10.73 -12.79
N ARG A 86 13.76 -10.01 -11.69
CA ARG A 86 13.41 -10.57 -10.38
C ARG A 86 12.11 -9.94 -9.88
N CYS A 87 11.26 -10.78 -9.30
CA CYS A 87 9.99 -10.38 -8.72
C CYS A 87 9.80 -11.04 -7.35
N LEU A 88 9.53 -10.23 -6.35
CA LEU A 88 9.07 -10.71 -5.04
C LEU A 88 7.58 -10.38 -4.92
N ARG A 89 6.76 -11.36 -4.58
CA ARG A 89 5.30 -11.19 -4.42
C ARG A 89 4.86 -11.78 -3.10
N VAL A 90 4.05 -11.05 -2.37
CA VAL A 90 3.44 -11.46 -1.10
C VAL A 90 1.97 -11.14 -1.12
N GLU A 91 1.16 -12.07 -0.61
CA GLU A 91 -0.27 -11.89 -0.39
C GLU A 91 -0.62 -12.31 1.03
N LYS A 92 -1.40 -11.48 1.72
CA LYS A 92 -1.84 -11.72 3.09
C LYS A 92 -3.31 -11.35 3.24
N THR A 93 -4.03 -12.13 4.04
CA THR A 93 -5.44 -11.89 4.37
C THR A 93 -5.63 -11.97 5.87
N GLY A 94 -6.44 -11.09 6.44
CA GLY A 94 -6.75 -11.05 7.87
C GLY A 94 -7.63 -9.86 8.23
N ASP A 95 -7.89 -9.70 9.52
CA ASP A 95 -8.87 -8.73 10.01
C ASP A 95 -8.31 -7.32 10.22
N ASP A 96 -6.99 -7.17 10.38
CA ASP A 96 -6.30 -5.91 10.64
C ASP A 96 -5.36 -5.55 9.49
N GLY A 97 -5.72 -4.50 8.74
CA GLY A 97 -4.93 -4.04 7.59
C GLY A 97 -3.53 -3.57 7.97
N GLY A 98 -3.36 -2.94 9.14
CA GLY A 98 -2.05 -2.50 9.63
C GLY A 98 -1.14 -3.68 9.97
N ALA A 99 -1.65 -4.66 10.69
CA ALA A 99 -0.91 -5.89 11.02
C ALA A 99 -0.54 -6.68 9.75
N LEU A 100 -1.43 -6.74 8.77
CA LEU A 100 -1.16 -7.37 7.47
C LEU A 100 -0.06 -6.64 6.69
N ALA A 101 -0.05 -5.31 6.72
CA ALA A 101 0.97 -4.49 6.06
C ALA A 101 2.35 -4.71 6.68
N GLU A 102 2.43 -4.78 8.02
CA GLU A 102 3.68 -5.11 8.72
C GLU A 102 4.19 -6.51 8.32
N ASP A 103 3.33 -7.52 8.39
CA ASP A 103 3.67 -8.90 8.03
C ASP A 103 4.08 -9.01 6.54
N ALA A 104 3.39 -8.33 5.63
CA ALA A 104 3.76 -8.29 4.23
C ALA A 104 5.15 -7.66 4.00
N ALA A 105 5.42 -6.55 4.67
CA ALA A 105 6.72 -5.88 4.58
C ALA A 105 7.85 -6.75 5.16
N GLU A 106 7.65 -7.36 6.33
CA GLU A 106 8.61 -8.27 6.95
C GLU A 106 8.88 -9.48 6.07
N THR A 107 7.86 -10.04 5.45
CA THR A 107 8.00 -11.16 4.51
C THR A 107 8.82 -10.75 3.29
N LEU A 108 8.56 -9.58 2.67
CA LEU A 108 9.37 -9.08 1.56
C LEU A 108 10.83 -8.83 1.97
N LEU A 109 11.07 -8.29 3.17
CA LEU A 109 12.42 -8.10 3.70
C LEU A 109 13.15 -9.44 3.88
N ALA A 110 12.47 -10.45 4.40
CA ALA A 110 13.02 -11.80 4.55
C ALA A 110 13.32 -12.46 3.19
N MET A 111 12.58 -12.12 2.14
CA MET A 111 12.82 -12.57 0.75
C MET A 111 13.97 -11.82 0.05
N GLY A 112 14.57 -10.81 0.70
CA GLY A 112 15.69 -10.06 0.15
C GLY A 112 15.31 -8.73 -0.51
N ALA A 113 14.18 -8.12 -0.13
CA ALA A 113 13.71 -6.85 -0.71
C ALA A 113 14.75 -5.72 -0.64
N ARG A 114 15.56 -5.66 0.43
CA ARG A 114 16.62 -4.64 0.56
C ARG A 114 17.63 -4.66 -0.58
N GLU A 115 18.00 -5.86 -1.04
CA GLU A 115 18.95 -6.03 -2.16
C GLU A 115 18.33 -5.50 -3.47
N LEU A 116 17.03 -5.70 -3.67
CA LEU A 116 16.33 -5.25 -4.86
C LEU A 116 16.15 -3.73 -4.88
N ILE A 117 15.96 -3.11 -3.71
CA ILE A 117 15.78 -1.65 -3.59
C ILE A 117 17.13 -0.92 -3.69
N GLY A 118 18.27 -1.65 -3.61
CA GLY A 118 19.59 -1.05 -3.65
C GLY A 118 19.99 -0.32 -2.36
N VAL A 119 19.27 -0.55 -1.29
CA VAL A 119 19.61 -0.05 0.06
C VAL A 119 20.49 -1.13 0.71
N GLY A 120 21.75 -0.95 0.56
CA GLY A 120 22.76 -1.80 1.20
C GLY A 120 22.79 -1.63 2.70
#